data_5b8909389f6dd034abd198a2d94b572a
#
_entry.id   5b8909389f6dd034abd198a2d94b572a
#
_cell.length_a   1.000
_cell.length_b   1.000
_cell.length_c   1.000
_cell.angle_alpha   90.00
_cell.angle_beta   90.00
_cell.angle_gamma   90.00
#
_symmetry.space_group_name_H-M   'P 1'
#
loop_
_entity.id
_entity.type
_entity.pdbx_description
1 polymer ?
#
loop_
_entity_poly.entity_id
_entity_poly.type
_entity_poly.pdbx_seq_one_letter_code
_entity_poly.pdbx_strand_id
1 'polypeptide(L)' 'MSMSAYVYRLSLTHARLQDAISRELKQRFPDSLRVARLKKLRLAIKDRLASHGFRGADNRRSAV' A
#
# COMPACT_ATOMS: atom_id res chain seq x y z
N MET A 1 6.22 -20.30 -9.49
CA MET A 1 5.91 -19.67 -9.02
C MET A 1 6.45 -19.02 -8.29
N SER A 2 6.54 -18.29 -8.10
CA SER A 2 7.46 -17.73 -7.50
C SER A 2 7.16 -16.80 -6.49
N MET A 3 5.99 -16.45 -6.25
CA MET A 3 5.62 -15.54 -5.18
C MET A 3 5.37 -16.34 -3.92
N SER A 4 6.06 -15.97 -2.84
CA SER A 4 5.86 -16.63 -1.57
C SER A 4 4.49 -16.25 -1.00
N ALA A 5 4.01 -17.05 -0.06
CA ALA A 5 2.74 -16.75 0.60
C ALA A 5 2.79 -15.40 1.30
N TYR A 6 3.92 -15.09 1.88
CA TYR A 6 4.10 -13.82 2.56
C TYR A 6 3.95 -12.63 1.61
N VAL A 7 4.63 -12.71 0.47
CA VAL A 7 4.55 -11.64 -0.53
C VAL A 7 3.13 -11.53 -1.08
N TYR A 8 2.50 -12.66 -1.30
CA TYR A 8 1.12 -12.65 -1.76
C TYR A 8 0.20 -11.94 -0.76
N ARG A 9 0.37 -12.23 0.53
CA ARG A 9 -0.42 -11.55 1.56
C ARG A 9 -0.15 -10.05 1.59
N LEU A 10 1.10 -9.67 1.42
CA LEU A 10 1.44 -8.26 1.37
C LEU A 10 0.73 -7.56 0.23
N SER A 11 0.70 -8.21 -0.94
CA SER A 11 0.05 -7.57 -2.08
C SER A 11 -1.46 -7.48 -1.89
N LEU A 12 -2.06 -8.47 -1.23
CA LEU A 12 -3.48 -8.39 -0.91
C LEU A 12 -3.75 -7.25 0.07
N THR A 13 -2.90 -7.13 1.08
CA THR A 13 -3.05 -6.07 2.06
C THR A 13 -2.92 -4.71 1.39
N HIS A 14 -1.97 -4.59 0.48
CA HIS A 14 -1.78 -3.35 -0.25
C HIS A 14 -3.05 -2.99 -1.03
N ALA A 15 -3.64 -3.97 -1.69
CA ALA A 15 -4.88 -3.74 -2.44
C ALA A 15 -6.02 -3.31 -1.53
N ARG A 16 -6.11 -3.91 -0.36
CA ARG A 16 -7.15 -3.55 0.59
C ARG A 16 -6.95 -2.13 1.12
N LEU A 17 -5.71 -1.75 1.37
CA LEU A 17 -5.43 -0.40 1.82
C LEU A 17 -5.76 0.62 0.75
N GLN A 18 -5.44 0.32 -0.49
CA GLN A 18 -5.80 1.16 -1.60
C GLN A 18 -7.31 1.38 -1.65
N ASP A 19 -8.05 0.28 -1.53
CA ASP A 19 -9.50 0.34 -1.57
C ASP A 19 -10.05 1.14 -0.39
N ALA A 20 -9.51 0.93 0.79
CA ALA A 20 -9.95 1.66 1.98
C ALA A 20 -9.71 3.15 1.83
N ILE A 21 -8.56 3.52 1.30
CA ILE A 21 -8.25 4.93 1.07
C ILE A 21 -9.23 5.52 0.07
N SER A 22 -9.49 4.81 -1.01
CA SER A 22 -10.40 5.28 -2.03
C SER A 22 -11.80 5.50 -1.46
N ARG A 23 -12.28 4.57 -0.65
CA ARG A 23 -13.59 4.69 -0.05
C ARG A 23 -13.67 5.88 0.91
N GLU A 24 -12.62 6.06 1.67
CA GLU A 24 -12.59 7.16 2.64
C GLU A 24 -12.64 8.51 1.92
N LEU A 25 -11.91 8.62 0.82
CA LEU A 25 -11.87 9.86 0.07
C LEU A 25 -13.17 10.16 -0.64
N LYS A 26 -14.00 9.15 -0.87
CA LYS A 26 -15.29 9.36 -1.50
C LYS A 26 -16.36 9.80 -0.53
N GLN A 27 -16.11 9.73 0.75
CA GLN A 27 -17.08 10.16 1.72
C GLN A 27 -17.23 11.67 1.68
N ARG A 28 -18.42 12.12 2.09
CA ARG A 28 -18.68 13.55 2.13
C ARG A 28 -17.71 14.30 3.02
N PHE A 29 -17.37 13.70 4.15
CA PHE A 29 -16.44 14.30 5.10
C PHE A 29 -15.33 13.30 5.38
N PRO A 30 -14.35 13.21 4.50
CA PRO A 30 -13.27 12.26 4.70
C PRO A 30 -12.51 12.57 6.00
N ASP A 31 -12.19 11.51 6.73
CA ASP A 31 -11.38 11.65 7.93
C ASP A 31 -9.92 11.72 7.50
N SER A 32 -9.36 12.92 7.50
CA SER A 32 -8.01 13.11 7.00
C SER A 32 -6.97 12.37 7.84
N LEU A 33 -7.22 12.24 9.14
CA LEU A 33 -6.30 11.50 9.99
C LEU A 33 -6.30 10.02 9.60
N ARG A 34 -7.48 9.47 9.36
CA ARG A 34 -7.59 8.08 8.96
C ARG A 34 -6.94 7.85 7.61
N VAL A 35 -7.16 8.77 6.67
CA VAL A 35 -6.54 8.67 5.36
C VAL A 35 -5.03 8.71 5.48
N ALA A 36 -4.51 9.59 6.32
CA ALA A 36 -3.07 9.68 6.51
C ALA A 36 -2.50 8.37 7.07
N ARG A 37 -3.20 7.77 8.02
CA ARG A 37 -2.76 6.49 8.58
C ARG A 37 -2.78 5.38 7.54
N LEU A 38 -3.83 5.34 6.73
CA LEU A 38 -3.94 4.33 5.70
C LEU A 38 -2.85 4.49 4.66
N LYS A 39 -2.56 5.72 4.29
CA LYS A 39 -1.49 5.98 3.33
C LYS A 39 -0.14 5.56 3.88
N LYS A 40 0.07 5.80 5.16
CA LYS A 40 1.32 5.42 5.80
C LYS A 40 1.48 3.91 5.81
N LEU A 41 0.41 3.19 6.12
CA LEU A 41 0.44 1.73 6.09
C LEU A 41 0.68 1.22 4.68
N ARG A 42 0.02 1.82 3.72
CA ARG A 42 0.22 1.41 2.33
C ARG A 42 1.67 1.57 1.92
N LEU A 43 2.26 2.66 2.32
CA LEU A 43 3.66 2.91 1.99
C LEU A 43 4.57 1.87 2.64
N ALA A 44 4.29 1.54 3.89
CA ALA A 44 5.07 0.53 4.59
C ALA A 44 4.97 -0.84 3.92
N ILE A 45 3.77 -1.21 3.50
CA ILE A 45 3.57 -2.47 2.79
C ILE A 45 4.29 -2.46 1.45
N LYS A 46 4.21 -1.34 0.75
CA LYS A 46 4.89 -1.20 -0.53
C LYS A 46 6.40 -1.36 -0.36
N ASP A 47 6.94 -0.79 0.70
CA ASP A 47 8.35 -0.92 1.01
C ASP A 47 8.74 -2.37 1.22
N ARG A 48 7.92 -3.11 1.94
CA ARG A 48 8.20 -4.52 2.18
C ARG A 48 8.14 -5.31 0.90
N LEU A 49 7.18 -5.00 0.05
CA LEU A 49 7.08 -5.67 -1.24
C LEU A 49 8.33 -5.41 -2.07
N ALA A 50 8.80 -4.17 -2.07
CA ALA A 50 10.00 -3.82 -2.82
C ALA A 50 11.21 -4.56 -2.29
N SER A 51 11.32 -4.70 -0.98
CA SER A 51 12.47 -5.37 -0.41
C SER A 51 12.46 -6.88 -0.68
N HIS A 52 11.31 -7.43 -1.05
CA HIS A 52 11.21 -8.83 -1.43
C HIS A 52 11.32 -9.03 -2.93
N GLY A 53 11.77 -8.00 -3.64
CA GLY A 53 11.98 -8.13 -5.06
C GLY A 53 10.78 -7.82 -5.94
N PHE A 54 9.68 -7.41 -5.33
CA PHE A 54 8.52 -7.03 -6.11
C PHE A 54 8.78 -5.69 -6.78
N ARG A 55 8.72 -5.69 -8.11
CA ARG A 55 9.16 -4.50 -8.74
C ARG A 55 8.12 -3.59 -9.16
N GLY A 56 7.00 -3.72 -8.80
CA GLY A 56 5.92 -2.88 -9.24
C GLY A 56 6.17 -1.44 -9.12
N ALA A 57 7.07 -1.06 -8.52
CA ALA A 57 7.18 0.31 -8.43
C ALA A 57 8.43 0.83 -8.15
N ASP A 58 8.67 1.08 -8.12
CA ASP A 58 9.46 1.67 -7.86
C ASP A 58 9.87 2.66 -7.75
N ASN A 59 10.10 2.96 -7.50
CA ASN A 59 10.49 3.74 -7.41
C ASN A 59 10.78 4.58 -6.98
N ARG A 60 10.90 4.79 -6.64
CA ARG A 60 11.18 5.52 -6.28
C ARG A 60 11.45 6.21 -5.73
N ARG A 61 11.63 6.13 -5.43
CA ARG A 61 11.97 6.69 -4.92
C ARG A 61 12.24 7.48 -4.76
N SER A 62 12.32 7.39 -4.83
CA SER A 62 12.67 7.99 -4.66
C SER A 62 12.78 8.85 -4.45
N ALA A 63 12.62 8.96 -4.32
CA ALA A 63 12.80 9.72 -4.13
C ALA A 63 13.00 10.32 -3.63
N VAL A 64 13.08 10.29 -3.29
CA VAL A 64 13.37 10.83 -2.85
C VAL A 64 13.59 11.20 -2.81
#